data_ab0c48e89a6f5aa5ff0bab340e18e4c7
#
_entry.id   ab0c48e89a6f5aa5ff0bab340e18e4c7
#
_cell.length_a   1.000
_cell.length_b   1.000
_cell.length_c   1.000
_cell.angle_alpha   90.00
_cell.angle_beta   90.00
_cell.angle_gamma   90.00
#
_symmetry.space_group_name_H-M   'P 1'
#
loop_
_entity.id
_entity.type
_entity.pdbx_description
1 polymer ?
#
loop_
_entity_poly.entity_id
_entity_poly.type
_entity_poly.pdbx_seq_one_letter_code
_entity_poly.pdbx_strand_id
1 'polypeptide(L)'
;MTATLETPGGEALSVLFEREGLPRFDLPEPLLSAYGGGLGFSRPRLFANFVASLDGVVALPGEGDSGQVVSGKSEADRFVMGMLRTCADAVIVGAGTFRRSPGHLWHPEAIYPRGAAWFGEARRRLGLTAHPKLVLVTASGAIDAGAPATRDAVIVTGRSGERRLRASLPEGAELVVLGTEGVDPGALVAMLRGRGLELLLTEGGPSLLADLLAVGLVDELFLTSSPKVFGRFANDGRKSLVNGRDLGGAALTLAGVRRHGSHLFLRYVTDRGA
;
A
#
# COMPACT_ATOMS: atom_id res chain seq x y z
N MET A 1 -12.25 -25.03 19.42
CA MET A 1 -10.77 -24.94 19.33
C MET A 1 -10.45 -23.56 18.76
N THR A 2 -10.03 -22.62 19.60
CA THR A 2 -9.57 -21.30 19.20
C THR A 2 -8.21 -21.48 18.55
N ALA A 3 -8.16 -21.45 17.22
CA ALA A 3 -6.89 -21.42 16.52
C ALA A 3 -6.16 -20.13 16.92
N THR A 4 -5.06 -20.26 17.63
CA THR A 4 -4.16 -19.15 17.92
C THR A 4 -3.48 -18.77 16.63
N LEU A 5 -3.53 -17.51 16.24
CA LEU A 5 -2.73 -17.02 15.11
C LEU A 5 -1.26 -17.20 15.53
N GLU A 6 -0.54 -18.05 14.81
CA GLU A 6 0.90 -18.04 14.95
C GLU A 6 1.39 -16.68 14.45
N THR A 7 1.85 -15.86 15.39
CA THR A 7 2.42 -14.54 15.08
C THR A 7 3.64 -14.69 14.15
N PRO A 8 3.94 -13.69 13.32
CA PRO A 8 5.12 -13.70 12.48
C PRO A 8 6.38 -13.98 13.30
N GLY A 9 7.04 -15.12 13.06
CA GLY A 9 8.23 -15.54 13.83
C GLY A 9 7.96 -15.98 15.27
N GLY A 10 6.69 -16.25 15.66
CA GLY A 10 6.31 -16.66 17.02
C GLY A 10 6.15 -15.52 18.01
N GLU A 11 6.42 -14.27 17.66
CA GLU A 11 6.32 -13.09 18.51
C GLU A 11 5.40 -12.03 17.92
N ALA A 12 4.62 -11.37 18.78
CA ALA A 12 3.84 -10.18 18.43
C ALA A 12 4.77 -8.99 18.15
N LEU A 13 4.26 -8.02 17.39
CA LEU A 13 4.96 -6.74 17.24
C LEU A 13 5.02 -6.04 18.61
N SER A 14 6.23 -5.67 19.04
CA SER A 14 6.43 -4.91 20.29
C SER A 14 6.12 -3.43 20.05
N VAL A 15 5.19 -2.85 20.81
CA VAL A 15 4.89 -1.42 20.75
C VAL A 15 6.00 -0.65 21.46
N LEU A 16 6.66 0.25 20.76
CA LEU A 16 7.66 1.16 21.32
C LEU A 16 7.09 2.54 21.56
N PHE A 17 6.13 2.96 20.74
CA PHE A 17 5.41 4.23 20.89
C PHE A 17 4.05 4.13 20.19
N GLU A 18 3.02 4.69 20.81
CA GLU A 18 1.71 4.91 20.18
C GLU A 18 1.11 6.20 20.73
N ARG A 19 0.76 7.11 19.82
CA ARG A 19 0.07 8.36 20.17
C ARG A 19 -1.33 8.05 20.71
N GLU A 20 -1.72 8.73 21.75
CA GLU A 20 -3.07 8.61 22.32
C GLU A 20 -4.16 9.10 21.35
N GLY A 21 -5.38 8.57 21.48
CA GLY A 21 -6.53 9.01 20.73
C GLY A 21 -6.59 8.56 19.26
N LEU A 22 -5.70 7.65 18.83
CA LEU A 22 -5.80 7.08 17.49
C LEU A 22 -7.08 6.26 17.34
N PRO A 23 -7.80 6.37 16.20
CA PRO A 23 -8.97 5.53 15.91
C PRO A 23 -8.61 4.04 15.98
N ARG A 24 -9.57 3.22 16.43
CA ARG A 24 -9.43 1.77 16.50
C ARG A 24 -10.66 1.12 15.91
N PHE A 25 -10.44 0.12 15.07
CA PHE A 25 -11.48 -0.74 14.51
C PHE A 25 -11.75 -1.93 15.43
N ASP A 26 -12.96 -2.49 15.35
CA ASP A 26 -13.29 -3.78 15.94
C ASP A 26 -12.67 -4.90 15.10
N LEU A 27 -11.44 -5.25 15.42
CA LEU A 27 -10.69 -6.32 14.75
C LEU A 27 -10.67 -7.57 15.62
N PRO A 28 -10.58 -8.77 15.01
CA PRO A 28 -10.39 -10.03 15.75
C PRO A 28 -9.17 -9.99 16.67
N GLU A 29 -9.33 -10.50 17.90
CA GLU A 29 -8.30 -10.50 18.93
C GLU A 29 -6.94 -11.06 18.47
N PRO A 30 -6.86 -12.14 17.67
CA PRO A 30 -5.58 -12.61 17.16
C PRO A 30 -4.82 -11.59 16.31
N LEU A 31 -5.54 -10.76 15.53
CA LEU A 31 -4.92 -9.68 14.77
C LEU A 31 -4.42 -8.55 15.67
N LEU A 32 -5.22 -8.17 16.68
CA LEU A 32 -4.84 -7.15 17.67
C LEU A 32 -3.60 -7.58 18.45
N SER A 33 -3.60 -8.82 18.94
CA SER A 33 -2.48 -9.41 19.67
C SER A 33 -1.20 -9.46 18.82
N ALA A 34 -1.29 -9.95 17.57
CA ALA A 34 -0.15 -10.04 16.67
C ALA A 34 0.40 -8.66 16.27
N TYR A 35 -0.47 -7.66 16.08
CA TYR A 35 -0.08 -6.29 15.73
C TYR A 35 0.47 -5.50 16.93
N GLY A 36 0.24 -5.98 18.13
CA GLY A 36 0.60 -5.28 19.38
C GLY A 36 -0.36 -4.13 19.66
N GLY A 37 -1.67 -4.35 19.55
CA GLY A 37 -2.70 -3.36 19.86
C GLY A 37 -3.64 -3.01 18.71
N GLY A 38 -4.36 -1.90 18.85
CA GLY A 38 -5.39 -1.49 17.90
C GLY A 38 -4.84 -0.86 16.61
N LEU A 39 -5.61 -1.01 15.54
CA LEU A 39 -5.42 -0.32 14.27
C LEU A 39 -6.77 0.23 13.82
N GLY A 40 -6.81 1.43 13.29
CA GLY A 40 -8.02 2.04 12.74
C GLY A 40 -7.74 3.40 12.13
N PHE A 41 -8.75 3.91 11.42
CA PHE A 41 -8.70 5.16 10.69
C PHE A 41 -10.02 5.93 10.84
N SER A 42 -9.96 7.25 10.89
CA SER A 42 -11.12 8.08 10.56
C SER A 42 -11.41 8.02 9.06
N ARG A 43 -12.67 8.18 8.67
CA ARG A 43 -13.08 8.18 7.26
C ARG A 43 -13.46 9.61 6.80
N PRO A 44 -13.12 9.99 5.56
CA PRO A 44 -12.31 9.27 4.59
C PRO A 44 -10.81 9.35 4.94
N ARG A 45 -10.01 8.37 4.47
CA ARG A 45 -8.55 8.35 4.69
C ARG A 45 -7.81 7.74 3.49
N LEU A 46 -6.71 8.38 3.06
CA LEU A 46 -5.75 7.78 2.15
C LEU A 46 -4.45 7.54 2.91
N PHE A 47 -4.05 6.30 3.00
CA PHE A 47 -2.82 5.89 3.68
C PHE A 47 -1.89 5.13 2.74
N ALA A 48 -0.60 5.32 2.92
CA ALA A 48 0.46 4.69 2.13
C ALA A 48 1.17 3.61 2.94
N ASN A 49 1.60 2.53 2.29
CA ASN A 49 2.42 1.50 2.91
C ASN A 49 3.65 1.20 2.04
N PHE A 50 4.82 1.33 2.65
CA PHE A 50 6.11 1.12 2.00
C PHE A 50 7.11 0.44 2.94
N VAL A 51 8.10 -0.24 2.34
CA VAL A 51 9.30 -0.68 3.04
C VAL A 51 10.52 0.03 2.47
N ALA A 52 11.39 0.49 3.34
CA ALA A 52 12.65 1.14 2.97
C ALA A 52 13.84 0.51 3.72
N SER A 53 14.99 0.48 3.06
CA SER A 53 16.27 0.24 3.74
C SER A 53 16.67 1.43 4.61
N LEU A 54 17.69 1.27 5.46
CA LEU A 54 18.21 2.35 6.31
C LEU A 54 18.75 3.54 5.51
N ASP A 55 19.23 3.31 4.29
CA ASP A 55 19.66 4.35 3.35
C ASP A 55 18.55 4.82 2.40
N GLY A 56 17.28 4.47 2.70
CA GLY A 56 16.09 5.00 2.05
C GLY A 56 15.76 4.39 0.69
N VAL A 57 16.33 3.24 0.32
CA VAL A 57 15.98 2.55 -0.93
C VAL A 57 14.67 1.79 -0.75
N VAL A 58 13.69 2.03 -1.64
CA VAL A 58 12.39 1.34 -1.66
C VAL A 58 12.17 0.52 -2.93
N ALA A 59 12.90 0.83 -4.01
CA ALA A 59 12.81 0.06 -5.24
C ALA A 59 14.19 -0.15 -5.85
N LEU A 60 14.41 -1.36 -6.32
CA LEU A 60 15.66 -1.81 -6.94
C LEU A 60 15.49 -1.88 -8.46
N PRO A 61 16.56 -1.73 -9.25
CA PRO A 61 16.53 -1.98 -10.68
C PRO A 61 16.33 -3.49 -10.96
N GLY A 62 15.93 -3.81 -12.19
CA GLY A 62 15.74 -5.20 -12.63
C GLY A 62 14.34 -5.75 -12.41
N GLU A 63 14.21 -7.06 -12.60
CA GLU A 63 12.97 -7.81 -12.44
C GLU A 63 12.77 -8.28 -11.00
N GLY A 64 11.52 -8.56 -10.64
CA GLY A 64 11.12 -9.10 -9.36
C GLY A 64 10.66 -8.07 -8.33
N ASP A 65 10.11 -8.57 -7.24
CA ASP A 65 9.51 -7.78 -6.18
C ASP A 65 10.59 -7.12 -5.30
N SER A 66 10.81 -5.83 -5.53
CA SER A 66 11.73 -5.03 -4.72
C SER A 66 11.37 -5.01 -3.24
N GLY A 67 10.08 -5.02 -2.91
CA GLY A 67 9.60 -5.00 -1.52
C GLY A 67 10.09 -6.23 -0.75
N GLN A 68 10.02 -7.42 -1.35
CA GLN A 68 10.54 -8.64 -0.73
C GLN A 68 12.06 -8.59 -0.50
N VAL A 69 12.81 -8.04 -1.45
CA VAL A 69 14.27 -7.91 -1.32
C VAL A 69 14.63 -6.89 -0.25
N VAL A 70 13.98 -5.73 -0.27
CA VAL A 70 14.22 -4.64 0.69
C VAL A 70 13.81 -5.06 2.09
N SER A 71 12.63 -5.68 2.28
CA SER A 71 12.20 -6.18 3.60
C SER A 71 13.00 -7.38 4.10
N GLY A 72 13.81 -8.02 3.25
CA GLY A 72 14.49 -9.28 3.59
C GLY A 72 13.54 -10.47 3.72
N LYS A 73 12.41 -10.43 3.02
CA LYS A 73 11.32 -11.41 3.09
C LYS A 73 10.70 -11.50 4.49
N SER A 74 10.67 -10.39 5.23
CA SER A 74 10.12 -10.33 6.58
C SER A 74 8.66 -10.77 6.61
N GLU A 75 8.35 -11.79 7.42
CA GLU A 75 6.97 -12.23 7.64
C GLU A 75 6.15 -11.19 8.39
N ALA A 76 6.79 -10.45 9.32
CA ALA A 76 6.16 -9.35 10.03
C ALA A 76 5.75 -8.21 9.10
N ASP A 77 6.59 -7.87 8.10
CA ASP A 77 6.25 -6.89 7.08
C ASP A 77 5.04 -7.35 6.23
N ARG A 78 5.04 -8.61 5.78
CA ARG A 78 3.89 -9.20 5.07
C ARG A 78 2.62 -9.22 5.91
N PHE A 79 2.73 -9.50 7.21
CA PHE A 79 1.61 -9.43 8.14
C PHE A 79 1.04 -8.00 8.23
N VAL A 80 1.89 -6.98 8.40
CA VAL A 80 1.46 -5.57 8.44
C VAL A 80 0.81 -5.16 7.12
N MET A 81 1.37 -5.57 5.96
CA MET A 81 0.71 -5.36 4.66
C MET A 81 -0.68 -5.99 4.61
N GLY A 82 -0.83 -7.25 5.08
CA GLY A 82 -2.12 -7.94 5.17
C GLY A 82 -3.12 -7.19 6.06
N MET A 83 -2.67 -6.70 7.22
CA MET A 83 -3.47 -5.89 8.13
C MET A 83 -3.97 -4.59 7.48
N LEU A 84 -3.10 -3.86 6.78
CA LEU A 84 -3.47 -2.61 6.11
C LEU A 84 -4.43 -2.84 4.95
N ARG A 85 -4.21 -3.88 4.13
CA ARG A 85 -5.13 -4.29 3.07
C ARG A 85 -6.49 -4.74 3.63
N THR A 86 -6.50 -5.36 4.80
CA THR A 86 -7.74 -5.76 5.49
C THR A 86 -8.62 -4.56 5.83
N CYS A 87 -8.02 -3.43 6.17
CA CYS A 87 -8.73 -2.20 6.52
C CYS A 87 -9.13 -1.34 5.30
N ALA A 88 -8.66 -1.65 4.09
CA ALA A 88 -8.86 -0.80 2.92
C ALA A 88 -10.11 -1.17 2.11
N ASP A 89 -10.82 -0.15 1.59
CA ASP A 89 -11.85 -0.32 0.55
C ASP A 89 -11.18 -0.61 -0.80
N ALA A 90 -10.05 0.05 -1.09
CA ALA A 90 -9.29 -0.11 -2.32
C ALA A 90 -7.78 -0.05 -2.09
N VAL A 91 -7.03 -0.77 -2.94
CA VAL A 91 -5.56 -0.71 -3.01
C VAL A 91 -5.15 -0.09 -4.35
N ILE A 92 -4.42 1.03 -4.28
CA ILE A 92 -3.97 1.80 -5.44
C ILE A 92 -2.52 1.43 -5.73
N VAL A 93 -2.25 0.94 -6.95
CA VAL A 93 -0.94 0.43 -7.37
C VAL A 93 -0.53 1.08 -8.68
N GLY A 94 0.70 1.58 -8.76
CA GLY A 94 1.27 2.08 -10.01
C GLY A 94 1.74 0.96 -10.94
N ALA A 95 1.66 1.18 -12.24
CA ALA A 95 2.05 0.21 -13.26
C ALA A 95 3.48 -0.33 -13.10
N GLY A 96 4.41 0.47 -12.55
CA GLY A 96 5.77 0.03 -12.27
C GLY A 96 5.83 -1.10 -11.23
N THR A 97 5.07 -0.99 -10.14
CA THR A 97 4.93 -2.01 -9.12
C THR A 97 4.20 -3.23 -9.67
N PHE A 98 3.10 -3.02 -10.39
CA PHE A 98 2.32 -4.08 -11.00
C PHE A 98 3.14 -4.98 -11.93
N ARG A 99 3.93 -4.40 -12.83
CA ARG A 99 4.78 -5.16 -13.77
C ARG A 99 5.84 -6.02 -13.09
N ARG A 100 6.28 -5.66 -11.88
CA ARG A 100 7.30 -6.42 -11.13
C ARG A 100 6.72 -7.60 -10.35
N SER A 101 5.40 -7.65 -10.19
CA SER A 101 4.71 -8.69 -9.43
C SER A 101 3.50 -9.21 -10.22
N PRO A 102 3.68 -9.76 -11.45
CA PRO A 102 2.58 -10.05 -12.40
C PRO A 102 1.60 -11.10 -11.88
N GLY A 103 2.02 -12.00 -11.01
CA GLY A 103 1.15 -13.02 -10.39
C GLY A 103 0.59 -12.61 -9.03
N HIS A 104 0.87 -11.38 -8.56
CA HIS A 104 0.43 -10.95 -7.24
C HIS A 104 -1.03 -10.54 -7.25
N LEU A 105 -1.76 -10.99 -6.21
CA LEU A 105 -3.09 -10.51 -5.90
C LEU A 105 -2.98 -9.57 -4.69
N TRP A 106 -3.58 -8.37 -4.80
CA TRP A 106 -3.52 -7.37 -3.72
C TRP A 106 -4.58 -7.62 -2.65
N HIS A 107 -4.74 -8.90 -2.27
CA HIS A 107 -5.60 -9.37 -1.18
C HIS A 107 -4.79 -9.55 0.10
N PRO A 108 -5.38 -9.40 1.28
CA PRO A 108 -4.70 -9.62 2.56
C PRO A 108 -4.09 -11.01 2.67
N GLU A 109 -4.87 -12.05 2.35
CA GLU A 109 -4.46 -13.45 2.44
C GLU A 109 -3.44 -13.86 1.37
N ALA A 110 -3.40 -13.16 0.23
CA ALA A 110 -2.39 -13.42 -0.80
C ALA A 110 -0.98 -13.05 -0.35
N ILE A 111 -0.85 -12.01 0.50
CA ILE A 111 0.45 -11.61 1.03
C ILE A 111 0.80 -12.34 2.33
N TYR A 112 -0.20 -12.65 3.18
CA TYR A 112 -0.01 -13.37 4.44
C TYR A 112 -1.10 -14.45 4.63
N PRO A 113 -0.95 -15.64 4.03
CA PRO A 113 -1.96 -16.70 4.03
C PRO A 113 -2.37 -17.19 5.42
N ARG A 114 -1.44 -17.19 6.39
CA ARG A 114 -1.71 -17.61 7.77
C ARG A 114 -2.79 -16.76 8.46
N GLY A 115 -2.99 -15.51 8.02
CA GLY A 115 -4.00 -14.60 8.54
C GLY A 115 -5.35 -14.67 7.84
N ALA A 116 -5.53 -15.51 6.82
CA ALA A 116 -6.68 -15.49 5.92
C ALA A 116 -8.06 -15.49 6.64
N ALA A 117 -8.26 -16.39 7.60
CA ALA A 117 -9.51 -16.47 8.35
C ALA A 117 -9.81 -15.20 9.14
N TRP A 118 -8.80 -14.65 9.80
CA TRP A 118 -8.91 -13.45 10.62
C TRP A 118 -9.06 -12.17 9.79
N PHE A 119 -8.39 -12.10 8.64
CA PHE A 119 -8.57 -11.00 7.70
C PHE A 119 -10.00 -10.99 7.13
N GLY A 120 -10.51 -12.16 6.73
CA GLY A 120 -11.89 -12.28 6.25
C GLY A 120 -12.93 -11.93 7.32
N GLU A 121 -12.72 -12.34 8.57
CA GLU A 121 -13.57 -11.95 9.69
C GLU A 121 -13.51 -10.44 9.96
N ALA A 122 -12.33 -9.85 9.99
CA ALA A 122 -12.15 -8.42 10.17
C ALA A 122 -12.90 -7.62 9.09
N ARG A 123 -12.77 -8.00 7.83
CA ARG A 123 -13.47 -7.32 6.72
C ARG A 123 -14.99 -7.40 6.88
N ARG A 124 -15.52 -8.56 7.31
CA ARG A 124 -16.97 -8.69 7.60
C ARG A 124 -17.42 -7.77 8.74
N ARG A 125 -16.66 -7.70 9.86
CA ARG A 125 -16.96 -6.80 10.98
C ARG A 125 -16.94 -5.33 10.55
N LEU A 126 -16.03 -4.97 9.64
CA LEU A 126 -15.90 -3.61 9.10
C LEU A 126 -16.93 -3.28 8.01
N GLY A 127 -17.78 -4.23 7.61
CA GLY A 127 -18.76 -4.04 6.53
C GLY A 127 -18.12 -3.91 5.15
N LEU A 128 -16.91 -4.43 4.97
CA LEU A 128 -16.15 -4.34 3.72
C LEU A 128 -16.42 -5.58 2.82
N THR A 129 -16.21 -5.42 1.52
CA THR A 129 -16.22 -6.53 0.56
C THR A 129 -15.14 -7.57 0.90
N ALA A 130 -15.25 -8.80 0.39
CA ALA A 130 -14.28 -9.86 0.68
C ALA A 130 -12.83 -9.44 0.42
N HIS A 131 -12.60 -8.72 -0.66
CA HIS A 131 -11.28 -8.19 -1.01
C HIS A 131 -11.36 -6.68 -1.29
N PRO A 132 -10.27 -5.92 -1.06
CA PRO A 132 -10.22 -4.52 -1.50
C PRO A 132 -10.24 -4.44 -3.03
N LYS A 133 -10.87 -3.40 -3.58
CA LYS A 133 -10.85 -3.13 -5.02
C LYS A 133 -9.43 -2.78 -5.46
N LEU A 134 -8.89 -3.49 -6.44
CA LEU A 134 -7.61 -3.10 -7.05
C LEU A 134 -7.79 -1.93 -8.01
N VAL A 135 -6.98 -0.89 -7.85
CA VAL A 135 -6.91 0.29 -8.71
C VAL A 135 -5.52 0.40 -9.30
N LEU A 136 -5.40 0.17 -10.60
CA LEU A 136 -4.12 0.24 -11.32
C LEU A 136 -3.96 1.58 -12.02
N VAL A 137 -2.90 2.31 -11.65
CA VAL A 137 -2.59 3.63 -12.22
C VAL A 137 -1.45 3.51 -13.22
N THR A 138 -1.71 3.93 -14.46
CA THR A 138 -0.72 3.89 -15.53
C THR A 138 -0.81 5.10 -16.45
N ALA A 139 0.27 5.83 -16.68
CA ALA A 139 0.29 6.93 -17.64
C ALA A 139 0.30 6.41 -19.08
N SER A 140 1.11 5.41 -19.40
CA SER A 140 1.36 4.91 -20.76
C SER A 140 0.46 3.75 -21.19
N GLY A 141 -0.37 3.22 -20.30
CA GLY A 141 -1.14 2.00 -20.56
C GLY A 141 -0.29 0.72 -20.65
N ALA A 142 0.99 0.77 -20.30
CA ALA A 142 1.90 -0.37 -20.37
C ALA A 142 1.75 -1.25 -19.11
N ILE A 143 0.72 -2.09 -19.10
CA ILE A 143 0.48 -3.14 -18.12
C ILE A 143 0.23 -4.46 -18.83
N ASP A 144 0.44 -5.58 -18.12
CA ASP A 144 -0.03 -6.89 -18.58
C ASP A 144 -1.54 -7.00 -18.30
N ALA A 145 -2.34 -6.77 -19.31
CA ALA A 145 -3.80 -6.84 -19.22
C ALA A 145 -4.31 -8.29 -19.05
N GLY A 146 -3.50 -9.30 -19.36
CA GLY A 146 -3.82 -10.71 -19.15
C GLY A 146 -3.55 -11.23 -17.73
N ALA A 147 -2.92 -10.42 -16.86
CA ALA A 147 -2.63 -10.82 -15.50
C ALA A 147 -3.92 -11.07 -14.70
N PRO A 148 -3.99 -12.12 -13.85
CA PRO A 148 -5.21 -12.46 -13.11
C PRO A 148 -5.80 -11.30 -12.30
N ALA A 149 -4.97 -10.45 -11.73
CA ALA A 149 -5.39 -9.31 -10.91
C ALA A 149 -6.12 -8.20 -11.70
N THR A 150 -6.02 -8.19 -13.04
CA THR A 150 -6.67 -7.14 -13.85
C THR A 150 -8.15 -7.38 -14.11
N ARG A 151 -8.64 -8.61 -13.94
CA ARG A 151 -10.02 -9.00 -14.30
C ARG A 151 -11.10 -8.13 -13.65
N ASP A 152 -10.93 -7.81 -12.36
CA ASP A 152 -11.87 -7.00 -11.60
C ASP A 152 -11.27 -5.63 -11.20
N ALA A 153 -10.17 -5.23 -11.83
CA ALA A 153 -9.49 -4.00 -11.49
C ALA A 153 -10.14 -2.78 -12.14
N VAL A 154 -10.04 -1.64 -11.46
CA VAL A 154 -10.23 -0.33 -12.07
C VAL A 154 -8.88 0.13 -12.59
N ILE A 155 -8.75 0.23 -13.91
CA ILE A 155 -7.52 0.67 -14.56
C ILE A 155 -7.67 2.14 -14.90
N VAL A 156 -6.82 2.98 -14.30
CA VAL A 156 -6.88 4.43 -14.46
C VAL A 156 -5.69 4.90 -15.28
N THR A 157 -5.95 5.69 -16.32
CA THR A 157 -4.93 6.20 -17.24
C THR A 157 -5.23 7.62 -17.68
N GLY A 158 -4.24 8.26 -18.33
CA GLY A 158 -4.48 9.46 -19.14
C GLY A 158 -4.87 9.10 -20.58
N ARG A 159 -5.23 10.10 -21.38
CA ARG A 159 -5.58 9.89 -22.81
C ARG A 159 -4.45 9.23 -23.60
N SER A 160 -3.21 9.49 -23.26
CA SER A 160 -2.03 8.89 -23.90
C SER A 160 -2.01 7.35 -23.77
N GLY A 161 -2.43 6.80 -22.62
CA GLY A 161 -2.48 5.35 -22.39
C GLY A 161 -3.77 4.66 -22.82
N GLU A 162 -4.85 5.42 -23.00
CA GLU A 162 -6.20 4.90 -23.29
C GLU A 162 -6.26 3.99 -24.52
N ARG A 163 -5.67 4.44 -25.64
CA ARG A 163 -5.71 3.69 -26.91
C ARG A 163 -5.09 2.31 -26.77
N ARG A 164 -3.97 2.23 -26.06
CA ARG A 164 -3.26 0.97 -25.82
C ARG A 164 -4.09 0.01 -24.98
N LEU A 165 -4.72 0.52 -23.92
CA LEU A 165 -5.51 -0.28 -22.98
C LEU A 165 -6.80 -0.78 -23.65
N ARG A 166 -7.52 0.05 -24.38
CA ARG A 166 -8.79 -0.36 -25.04
C ARG A 166 -8.63 -1.56 -25.96
N ALA A 167 -7.44 -1.76 -26.55
CA ALA A 167 -7.16 -2.89 -27.43
C ALA A 167 -6.86 -4.21 -26.69
N SER A 168 -6.62 -4.17 -25.38
CA SER A 168 -6.11 -5.32 -24.62
C SER A 168 -6.81 -5.59 -23.29
N LEU A 169 -7.83 -4.82 -22.93
CA LEU A 169 -8.53 -5.00 -21.65
C LEU A 169 -9.23 -6.35 -21.55
N PRO A 170 -9.09 -7.07 -20.44
CA PRO A 170 -9.87 -8.27 -20.19
C PRO A 170 -11.33 -7.91 -19.91
N GLU A 171 -12.23 -8.86 -20.18
CA GLU A 171 -13.61 -8.77 -19.75
C GLU A 171 -13.70 -8.59 -18.22
N GLY A 172 -14.55 -7.66 -17.78
CA GLY A 172 -14.70 -7.32 -16.35
C GLY A 172 -13.80 -6.22 -15.83
N ALA A 173 -12.69 -5.89 -16.49
CA ALA A 173 -11.87 -4.72 -16.13
C ALA A 173 -12.55 -3.41 -16.53
N GLU A 174 -12.51 -2.44 -15.64
CA GLU A 174 -13.03 -1.09 -15.91
C GLU A 174 -11.89 -0.15 -16.30
N LEU A 175 -12.04 0.59 -17.40
CA LEU A 175 -11.10 1.63 -17.82
C LEU A 175 -11.66 3.02 -17.51
N VAL A 176 -10.90 3.79 -16.75
CA VAL A 176 -11.19 5.19 -16.43
C VAL A 176 -10.08 6.09 -16.97
N VAL A 177 -10.44 7.15 -17.68
CA VAL A 177 -9.48 8.10 -18.23
C VAL A 177 -9.54 9.40 -17.43
N LEU A 178 -8.44 9.72 -16.71
CA LEU A 178 -8.32 10.91 -15.88
C LEU A 178 -7.03 11.67 -16.22
N GLY A 179 -7.17 12.77 -16.96
CA GLY A 179 -6.04 13.58 -17.41
C GLY A 179 -5.62 13.32 -18.85
N THR A 180 -4.60 14.05 -19.30
CA THR A 180 -4.11 14.02 -20.69
C THR A 180 -2.86 13.15 -20.83
N GLU A 181 -1.73 13.61 -20.26
CA GLU A 181 -0.43 12.94 -20.36
C GLU A 181 -0.21 11.91 -19.22
N GLY A 182 -0.93 12.07 -18.12
CA GLY A 182 -0.87 11.20 -16.94
C GLY A 182 -2.22 11.16 -16.23
N VAL A 183 -2.23 10.61 -15.05
CA VAL A 183 -3.40 10.55 -14.18
C VAL A 183 -3.32 11.71 -13.18
N ASP A 184 -4.37 12.54 -13.13
CA ASP A 184 -4.52 13.57 -12.10
C ASP A 184 -4.80 12.92 -10.75
N PRO A 185 -3.93 13.10 -9.72
CA PRO A 185 -4.10 12.45 -8.42
C PRO A 185 -5.37 12.91 -7.68
N GLY A 186 -5.76 14.19 -7.83
CA GLY A 186 -6.96 14.75 -7.22
C GLY A 186 -8.21 14.12 -7.81
N ALA A 187 -8.29 14.07 -9.15
CA ALA A 187 -9.38 13.43 -9.86
C ALA A 187 -9.48 11.92 -9.55
N LEU A 188 -8.34 11.23 -9.41
CA LEU A 188 -8.29 9.82 -9.01
C LEU A 188 -8.96 9.60 -7.64
N VAL A 189 -8.53 10.35 -6.61
CA VAL A 189 -9.07 10.20 -5.25
C VAL A 189 -10.54 10.63 -5.19
N ALA A 190 -10.92 11.73 -5.87
CA ALA A 190 -12.30 12.18 -5.95
C ALA A 190 -13.21 11.14 -6.61
N MET A 191 -12.77 10.52 -7.71
CA MET A 191 -13.51 9.47 -8.40
C MET A 191 -13.73 8.25 -7.50
N LEU A 192 -12.70 7.79 -6.77
CA LEU A 192 -12.80 6.65 -5.86
C LEU A 192 -13.73 6.95 -4.69
N ARG A 193 -13.62 8.13 -4.07
CA ARG A 193 -14.53 8.58 -3.00
C ARG A 193 -15.97 8.73 -3.48
N GLY A 194 -16.18 9.23 -4.71
CA GLY A 194 -17.50 9.30 -5.35
C GLY A 194 -18.17 7.94 -5.57
N ARG A 195 -17.40 6.86 -5.51
CA ARG A 195 -17.88 5.46 -5.54
C ARG A 195 -18.11 4.86 -4.17
N GLY A 196 -17.97 5.64 -3.10
CA GLY A 196 -18.09 5.17 -1.72
C GLY A 196 -16.85 4.47 -1.17
N LEU A 197 -15.70 4.51 -1.87
CA LEU A 197 -14.44 3.96 -1.39
C LEU A 197 -13.72 5.02 -0.55
N GLU A 198 -13.81 4.91 0.76
CA GLU A 198 -13.34 5.93 1.70
C GLU A 198 -11.94 5.63 2.27
N LEU A 199 -11.62 4.36 2.51
CA LEU A 199 -10.32 3.93 3.02
C LEU A 199 -9.46 3.44 1.85
N LEU A 200 -8.60 4.32 1.38
CA LEU A 200 -7.73 4.10 0.23
C LEU A 200 -6.31 3.79 0.71
N LEU A 201 -5.80 2.61 0.36
CA LEU A 201 -4.41 2.25 0.61
C LEU A 201 -3.61 2.42 -0.68
N THR A 202 -2.50 3.13 -0.66
CA THR A 202 -1.54 3.08 -1.78
C THR A 202 -0.31 2.26 -1.42
N GLU A 203 -0.01 1.27 -2.24
CA GLU A 203 1.22 0.48 -2.26
C GLU A 203 1.95 0.66 -3.60
N GLY A 204 1.49 1.62 -4.37
CA GLY A 204 2.00 1.92 -5.69
C GLY A 204 3.36 2.58 -5.65
N GLY A 205 4.24 2.34 -6.57
CA GLY A 205 5.63 2.76 -6.55
C GLY A 205 5.93 4.23 -6.16
N PRO A 206 7.18 4.56 -5.91
CA PRO A 206 7.60 5.85 -5.32
C PRO A 206 7.23 7.08 -6.14
N SER A 207 6.99 6.95 -7.45
CA SER A 207 6.53 8.08 -8.27
C SER A 207 5.05 8.39 -8.03
N LEU A 208 4.18 7.36 -7.88
CA LEU A 208 2.76 7.57 -7.55
C LEU A 208 2.61 8.14 -6.14
N LEU A 209 3.40 7.65 -5.18
CA LEU A 209 3.42 8.23 -3.84
C LEU A 209 3.85 9.70 -3.88
N ALA A 210 4.87 10.03 -4.67
CA ALA A 210 5.35 11.40 -4.84
C ALA A 210 4.25 12.33 -5.39
N ASP A 211 3.51 11.88 -6.41
CA ASP A 211 2.40 12.66 -6.99
C ASP A 211 1.27 12.88 -5.98
N LEU A 212 0.90 11.87 -5.20
CA LEU A 212 -0.14 11.96 -4.16
C LEU A 212 0.29 12.87 -2.99
N LEU A 213 1.55 12.80 -2.56
CA LEU A 213 2.11 13.65 -1.50
C LEU A 213 2.22 15.11 -1.96
N ALA A 214 2.65 15.35 -3.20
CA ALA A 214 2.83 16.71 -3.73
C ALA A 214 1.53 17.54 -3.74
N VAL A 215 0.38 16.88 -3.80
CA VAL A 215 -0.94 17.54 -3.75
C VAL A 215 -1.64 17.35 -2.40
N GLY A 216 -0.93 16.90 -1.37
CA GLY A 216 -1.44 16.79 0.00
C GLY A 216 -2.56 15.77 0.20
N LEU A 217 -2.63 14.72 -0.62
CA LEU A 217 -3.71 13.74 -0.55
C LEU A 217 -3.45 12.57 0.41
N VAL A 218 -2.18 12.28 0.72
CA VAL A 218 -1.83 11.22 1.67
C VAL A 218 -2.04 11.72 3.08
N ASP A 219 -2.86 11.01 3.84
CA ASP A 219 -3.16 11.34 5.24
C ASP A 219 -2.21 10.66 6.22
N GLU A 220 -1.80 9.43 5.91
CA GLU A 220 -0.92 8.64 6.77
C GLU A 220 0.09 7.84 5.95
N LEU A 221 1.28 7.68 6.51
CA LEU A 221 2.34 6.85 5.94
C LEU A 221 2.72 5.76 6.94
N PHE A 222 2.57 4.51 6.52
CA PHE A 222 3.14 3.34 7.15
C PHE A 222 4.45 3.00 6.45
N LEU A 223 5.54 2.98 7.21
CA LEU A 223 6.87 2.74 6.69
C LEU A 223 7.57 1.65 7.50
N THR A 224 7.82 0.52 6.86
CA THR A 224 8.73 -0.49 7.42
C THR A 224 10.17 -0.06 7.19
N SER A 225 10.93 0.20 8.25
CA SER A 225 12.38 0.39 8.20
C SER A 225 13.06 -0.97 8.31
N SER A 226 13.61 -1.45 7.22
CA SER A 226 14.34 -2.72 7.15
C SER A 226 15.79 -2.53 7.57
N PRO A 227 16.39 -3.48 8.32
CA PRO A 227 17.79 -3.41 8.77
C PRO A 227 18.77 -3.73 7.64
N LYS A 228 18.58 -3.13 6.47
CA LYS A 228 19.43 -3.30 5.29
C LYS A 228 20.00 -1.98 4.80
N VAL A 229 21.14 -2.04 4.17
CA VAL A 229 21.80 -0.94 3.47
C VAL A 229 22.18 -1.41 2.07
N PHE A 230 21.79 -0.67 1.04
CA PHE A 230 22.05 -1.02 -0.35
C PHE A 230 23.11 -0.14 -1.01
N GLY A 231 23.31 1.08 -0.51
CA GLY A 231 24.12 2.09 -1.19
C GLY A 231 23.48 2.56 -2.50
N ARG A 232 24.07 3.55 -3.14
CA ARG A 232 23.61 4.08 -4.44
C ARG A 232 24.79 4.54 -5.30
N PHE A 233 24.65 4.31 -6.60
CA PHE A 233 25.47 4.98 -7.62
C PHE A 233 24.61 5.98 -8.38
N ALA A 234 25.22 6.97 -8.99
CA ALA A 234 24.52 7.87 -9.89
C ALA A 234 23.82 7.06 -11.01
N ASN A 235 22.53 7.30 -11.21
CA ASN A 235 21.73 6.67 -12.27
C ASN A 235 21.64 5.13 -12.24
N ASP A 236 21.79 4.50 -11.08
CA ASP A 236 21.74 3.03 -10.94
C ASP A 236 20.29 2.45 -10.95
N GLY A 237 19.29 3.29 -11.11
CA GLY A 237 17.87 2.90 -11.16
C GLY A 237 17.22 2.59 -9.81
N ARG A 238 17.97 2.67 -8.69
CA ARG A 238 17.39 2.57 -7.34
C ARG A 238 16.57 3.82 -7.04
N LYS A 239 15.44 3.64 -6.36
CA LYS A 239 14.53 4.74 -6.03
C LYS A 239 14.39 4.90 -4.53
N SER A 240 14.33 6.15 -4.10
CA SER A 240 13.92 6.52 -2.74
C SER A 240 12.40 6.47 -2.58
N LEU A 241 11.94 6.66 -1.35
CA LEU A 241 10.51 6.68 -1.00
C LEU A 241 9.72 7.65 -1.88
N VAL A 242 10.28 8.81 -2.18
CA VAL A 242 9.72 9.81 -3.09
C VAL A 242 10.64 9.92 -4.30
N ASN A 243 10.08 9.78 -5.51
CA ASN A 243 10.84 9.83 -6.75
C ASN A 243 10.17 10.70 -7.80
N GLY A 244 10.93 11.65 -8.36
CA GLY A 244 10.47 12.52 -9.44
C GLY A 244 9.76 13.79 -8.99
N ARG A 245 9.71 14.08 -7.68
CA ARG A 245 9.17 15.31 -7.10
C ARG A 245 10.07 15.82 -5.98
N ASP A 246 10.19 17.13 -5.90
CA ASP A 246 10.68 17.82 -4.70
C ASP A 246 9.46 18.20 -3.85
N LEU A 247 9.45 17.79 -2.59
CA LEU A 247 8.36 18.06 -1.63
C LEU A 247 8.73 19.20 -0.66
N GLY A 248 9.90 19.84 -0.83
CA GLY A 248 10.32 20.94 0.01
C GLY A 248 10.50 20.61 1.50
N GLY A 249 10.67 19.31 1.84
CA GLY A 249 10.80 18.88 3.23
C GLY A 249 9.47 18.84 3.98
N ALA A 250 8.42 18.29 3.36
CA ALA A 250 7.11 18.11 3.99
C ALA A 250 7.22 17.42 5.36
N ALA A 251 6.64 18.02 6.39
CA ALA A 251 6.69 17.50 7.76
C ALA A 251 5.69 16.36 7.98
N LEU A 252 6.05 15.42 8.83
CA LEU A 252 5.23 14.30 9.25
C LEU A 252 5.27 14.16 10.76
N THR A 253 4.13 13.91 11.39
CA THR A 253 4.05 13.68 12.84
C THR A 253 4.02 12.19 13.13
N LEU A 254 4.93 11.71 14.00
CA LEU A 254 4.98 10.31 14.42
C LEU A 254 3.72 9.94 15.21
N ALA A 255 3.04 8.89 14.79
CA ALA A 255 1.83 8.38 15.42
C ALA A 255 2.00 6.99 16.05
N GLY A 256 2.98 6.20 15.59
CA GLY A 256 3.26 4.90 16.18
C GLY A 256 4.58 4.32 15.73
N VAL A 257 5.18 3.53 16.61
CA VAL A 257 6.38 2.73 16.35
C VAL A 257 6.18 1.34 16.93
N ARG A 258 6.34 0.33 16.11
CA ARG A 258 6.39 -1.07 16.51
C ARG A 258 7.70 -1.69 16.06
N ARG A 259 8.12 -2.75 16.72
CA ARG A 259 9.34 -3.49 16.40
C ARG A 259 9.06 -4.98 16.28
N HIS A 260 9.72 -5.62 15.35
CA HIS A 260 9.86 -7.08 15.30
C HIS A 260 11.29 -7.42 14.86
N GLY A 261 12.04 -8.09 15.72
CA GLY A 261 13.47 -8.29 15.51
C GLY A 261 14.19 -6.95 15.33
N SER A 262 14.84 -6.75 14.20
CA SER A 262 15.53 -5.51 13.83
C SER A 262 14.73 -4.61 12.89
N HIS A 263 13.48 -4.96 12.53
CA HIS A 263 12.59 -4.12 11.74
C HIS A 263 11.82 -3.15 12.64
N LEU A 264 11.66 -1.92 12.16
CA LEU A 264 10.75 -0.94 12.76
C LEU A 264 9.57 -0.69 11.83
N PHE A 265 8.38 -0.63 12.40
CA PHE A 265 7.12 -0.34 11.72
C PHE A 265 6.63 1.02 12.21
N LEU A 266 6.77 2.02 11.35
CA LEU A 266 6.51 3.41 11.66
C LEU A 266 5.15 3.82 11.09
N ARG A 267 4.34 4.53 11.87
CA ARG A 267 3.12 5.19 11.44
C ARG A 267 3.29 6.68 11.59
N TYR A 268 3.18 7.40 10.50
CA TYR A 268 3.20 8.86 10.49
C TYR A 268 1.86 9.40 10.01
N VAL A 269 1.48 10.57 10.51
CA VAL A 269 0.38 11.39 10.00
C VAL A 269 0.98 12.57 9.26
N THR A 270 0.46 12.88 8.09
CA THR A 270 0.86 14.07 7.35
C THR A 270 0.20 15.28 7.99
N ASP A 271 0.98 16.29 8.31
CA ASP A 271 0.44 17.59 8.70
C ASP A 271 -0.09 18.25 7.42
N ARG A 272 -1.40 18.18 7.21
CA ARG A 272 -2.04 19.01 6.19
C ARG A 272 -1.86 20.44 6.66
N GLY A 273 -1.06 21.22 5.94
CA GLY A 273 -0.56 22.51 6.34
C GLY A 273 -1.58 23.33 7.12
N ALA A 274 -1.08 23.87 8.23
CA ALA A 274 -1.79 24.82 9.04
C ALA A 274 -2.14 26.08 8.22
#